data_dbd52b1eb84ee956757087dc595c3742
#
_entry.id   dbd52b1eb84ee956757087dc595c3742
#
_cell.length_a   1.000
_cell.length_b   1.000
_cell.length_c   1.000
_cell.angle_alpha   90.00
_cell.angle_beta   90.00
_cell.angle_gamma   90.00
#
_symmetry.space_group_name_H-M   'P 1'
#
loop_
_entity.id
_entity.type
_entity.pdbx_description
1 polymer ?
#
loop_
_entity_poly.entity_id
_entity_poly.type
_entity_poly.pdbx_seq_one_letter_code
_entity_poly.pdbx_strand_id
1 'polypeptide(L)'
;MMAREGAAMGTEAMSRLNPDVAAVASPPIPEARAWAARYDGRLGPAIDLTQAVPGYRPHPDLVARLREAAGDPSSFGYGEIVGDLALRQAYAAELNCHGGDIRPCEVAVTAGANLAAFALTMLLARAGEAVMLPVPWYFNYAMNCGLLGVEAVPLPCRAEAGFVPDAAEAERLLTDRVRAIFLISPNNPTGAVYPPATIAAFADLCRRRGITLVLDETYRDFLPKGMGRPHDLFAGDWRGHVMGLASFSKSYCMPGYRVGAAVVPEAAAPQFAKILDCVQICAPRVAQAGLAWGIGHLGFWRVENRTLMDRRAKACIQAFSGLSGWRIDAVGAYFAYLRHPFAGTPSARVCQAMAERRGVLTLPGSAFGPGQEDYIRLAFANVDEHRLAEAAGRLRSLRLD
;
A
#
# COMPACT_ATOMS: atom_id res chain seq x y z
N MET A 1 32.40 -19.24 -30.65
CA MET A 1 32.77 -19.93 -29.38
C MET A 1 32.71 -19.03 -28.15
N MET A 2 32.59 -17.72 -28.28
CA MET A 2 32.56 -16.78 -27.14
C MET A 2 31.18 -16.51 -26.52
N ALA A 3 30.07 -16.94 -27.11
CA ALA A 3 28.71 -16.69 -26.57
C ALA A 3 28.23 -17.75 -25.56
N ARG A 4 28.94 -18.87 -25.37
CA ARG A 4 28.55 -19.91 -24.40
C ARG A 4 29.21 -19.80 -23.02
N GLU A 5 30.33 -19.09 -22.90
CA GLU A 5 31.01 -18.90 -21.61
C GLU A 5 30.34 -17.85 -20.71
N GLY A 6 29.68 -16.84 -21.29
CA GLY A 6 28.97 -15.81 -20.51
C GLY A 6 27.70 -16.32 -19.79
N ALA A 7 27.03 -17.37 -20.32
CA ALA A 7 25.85 -17.95 -19.72
C ALA A 7 26.17 -18.88 -18.53
N ALA A 8 27.32 -19.54 -18.57
CA ALA A 8 27.76 -20.44 -17.49
C ALA A 8 28.25 -19.67 -16.24
N MET A 9 28.91 -18.53 -16.42
CA MET A 9 29.34 -17.68 -15.30
C MET A 9 28.17 -17.02 -14.59
N GLY A 10 27.05 -16.73 -15.29
CA GLY A 10 25.84 -16.17 -14.69
C GLY A 10 25.13 -17.14 -13.74
N THR A 11 25.11 -18.44 -14.08
CA THR A 11 24.45 -19.48 -13.26
C THR A 11 25.24 -19.86 -12.01
N GLU A 12 26.57 -19.89 -12.04
CA GLU A 12 27.38 -20.12 -10.84
C GLU A 12 27.36 -18.95 -9.84
N ALA A 13 27.30 -17.70 -10.32
CA ALA A 13 27.14 -16.53 -9.45
C ALA A 13 25.79 -16.51 -8.72
N MET A 14 24.72 -16.99 -9.36
CA MET A 14 23.37 -17.08 -8.76
C MET A 14 23.27 -18.14 -7.66
N SER A 15 24.09 -19.19 -7.68
CA SER A 15 24.08 -20.26 -6.65
C SER A 15 24.57 -19.80 -5.27
N ARG A 16 25.15 -18.60 -5.17
CA ARG A 16 25.67 -18.01 -3.93
C ARG A 16 24.72 -16.96 -3.29
N LEU A 17 23.60 -16.67 -3.94
CA LEU A 17 22.62 -15.74 -3.40
C LEU A 17 21.81 -16.41 -2.28
N ASN A 18 21.26 -15.57 -1.38
CA ASN A 18 20.31 -16.06 -0.38
C ASN A 18 19.10 -16.70 -1.09
N PRO A 19 18.80 -17.98 -0.86
CA PRO A 19 17.70 -18.69 -1.53
C PRO A 19 16.34 -18.08 -1.22
N ASP A 20 16.13 -17.53 -0.02
CA ASP A 20 14.87 -16.88 0.34
C ASP A 20 14.62 -15.63 -0.51
N VAL A 21 15.67 -14.83 -0.75
CA VAL A 21 15.58 -13.66 -1.64
C VAL A 21 15.32 -14.07 -3.08
N ALA A 22 15.99 -15.13 -3.54
CA ALA A 22 15.81 -15.62 -4.91
C ALA A 22 14.41 -16.23 -5.15
N ALA A 23 13.77 -16.75 -4.12
CA ALA A 23 12.42 -17.34 -4.18
C ALA A 23 11.30 -16.28 -4.21
N VAL A 24 11.56 -15.05 -3.75
CA VAL A 24 10.55 -13.98 -3.74
C VAL A 24 10.29 -13.49 -5.17
N ALA A 25 9.02 -13.48 -5.57
CA ALA A 25 8.61 -12.99 -6.88
C ALA A 25 8.98 -11.51 -7.08
N SER A 26 9.32 -11.15 -8.33
CA SER A 26 9.57 -9.75 -8.68
C SER A 26 8.30 -8.90 -8.55
N PRO A 27 8.43 -7.60 -8.22
CA PRO A 27 7.27 -6.72 -8.17
C PRO A 27 6.63 -6.56 -9.55
N PRO A 28 5.28 -6.47 -9.67
CA PRO A 28 4.58 -6.55 -10.96
C PRO A 28 4.67 -5.29 -11.82
N ILE A 29 5.06 -4.13 -11.25
CA ILE A 29 5.07 -2.86 -11.98
C ILE A 29 6.12 -2.81 -13.11
N PRO A 30 7.38 -3.25 -12.91
CA PRO A 30 8.35 -3.33 -13.99
C PRO A 30 7.91 -4.22 -15.16
N GLU A 31 7.27 -5.35 -14.86
CA GLU A 31 6.73 -6.26 -15.87
C GLU A 31 5.63 -5.60 -16.70
N ALA A 32 4.66 -4.94 -16.05
CA ALA A 32 3.60 -4.19 -16.74
C ALA A 32 4.17 -3.10 -17.67
N ARG A 33 5.24 -2.43 -17.26
CA ARG A 33 5.95 -1.46 -18.11
C ARG A 33 6.66 -2.13 -19.29
N ALA A 34 7.25 -3.30 -19.09
CA ALA A 34 7.87 -4.06 -20.18
C ALA A 34 6.82 -4.49 -21.22
N TRP A 35 5.61 -4.85 -20.81
CA TRP A 35 4.50 -5.10 -21.76
C TRP A 35 4.12 -3.84 -22.51
N ALA A 36 4.01 -2.71 -21.84
CA ALA A 36 3.66 -1.44 -22.46
C ALA A 36 4.69 -0.95 -23.49
N ALA A 37 5.97 -1.29 -23.31
CA ALA A 37 7.02 -0.96 -24.28
C ALA A 37 6.82 -1.62 -25.64
N ARG A 38 5.96 -2.66 -25.76
CA ARG A 38 5.61 -3.33 -27.00
C ARG A 38 4.34 -2.77 -27.66
N TYR A 39 3.69 -1.78 -27.04
CA TYR A 39 2.51 -1.12 -27.61
C TYR A 39 2.90 -0.17 -28.76
N ASP A 40 2.24 -0.29 -29.90
CA ASP A 40 2.54 0.44 -31.14
C ASP A 40 2.01 1.90 -31.17
N GLY A 41 1.28 2.33 -30.16
CA GLY A 41 0.75 3.71 -30.08
C GLY A 41 -0.49 3.99 -30.94
N ARG A 42 -1.04 3.02 -31.69
CA ARG A 42 -2.13 3.23 -32.67
C ARG A 42 -3.43 3.80 -32.07
N LEU A 43 -3.66 3.64 -30.77
CA LEU A 43 -4.84 4.21 -30.09
C LEU A 43 -4.48 5.46 -29.29
N GLY A 44 -3.31 6.09 -29.57
CA GLY A 44 -2.78 7.21 -28.82
C GLY A 44 -1.82 6.79 -27.69
N PRO A 45 -1.33 7.72 -26.86
CA PRO A 45 -0.39 7.43 -25.79
C PRO A 45 -0.92 6.39 -24.80
N ALA A 46 -0.06 5.54 -24.28
CA ALA A 46 -0.42 4.56 -23.27
C ALA A 46 -1.05 5.22 -22.02
N ILE A 47 -1.96 4.51 -21.38
CA ILE A 47 -2.68 4.93 -20.17
C ILE A 47 -2.16 4.06 -19.02
N ASP A 48 -1.35 4.64 -18.15
CA ASP A 48 -0.79 3.91 -17.00
C ASP A 48 -1.74 3.96 -15.81
N LEU A 49 -2.34 2.82 -15.49
CA LEU A 49 -3.21 2.58 -14.34
C LEU A 49 -2.57 1.58 -13.36
N THR A 50 -1.22 1.48 -13.38
CA THR A 50 -0.48 0.55 -12.51
C THR A 50 -0.09 1.17 -11.18
N GLN A 51 0.27 2.46 -11.16
CA GLN A 51 0.80 3.11 -9.97
C GLN A 51 -0.25 3.93 -9.24
N ALA A 52 -0.42 3.63 -7.96
CA ALA A 52 -1.25 4.43 -7.05
C ALA A 52 -0.49 5.70 -6.61
N VAL A 53 -0.31 6.63 -7.53
CA VAL A 53 0.28 7.95 -7.24
C VAL A 53 -0.80 9.01 -7.39
N PRO A 54 -0.76 10.09 -6.59
CA PRO A 54 -1.69 11.20 -6.77
C PRO A 54 -1.51 11.84 -8.15
N GLY A 55 -2.61 12.08 -8.86
CA GLY A 55 -2.62 12.77 -10.15
C GLY A 55 -2.79 14.29 -10.01
N TYR A 56 -2.60 14.84 -8.83
CA TYR A 56 -2.58 16.27 -8.51
C TYR A 56 -1.20 16.68 -8.02
N ARG A 57 -0.93 17.99 -8.02
CA ARG A 57 0.35 18.53 -7.56
C ARG A 57 0.36 18.68 -6.03
N PRO A 58 1.51 18.60 -5.37
CA PRO A 58 1.63 18.97 -3.97
C PRO A 58 1.24 20.46 -3.77
N HIS A 59 0.76 20.78 -2.57
CA HIS A 59 0.38 22.16 -2.24
C HIS A 59 1.57 23.10 -2.40
N PRO A 60 1.40 24.32 -3.01
CA PRO A 60 2.51 25.25 -3.23
C PRO A 60 3.27 25.62 -1.96
N ASP A 61 2.57 25.83 -0.84
CA ASP A 61 3.21 26.18 0.43
C ASP A 61 4.01 25.00 0.99
N LEU A 62 3.55 23.75 0.80
CA LEU A 62 4.36 22.59 1.15
C LEU A 62 5.66 22.55 0.35
N VAL A 63 5.57 22.82 -0.96
CA VAL A 63 6.76 22.91 -1.81
C VAL A 63 7.71 24.03 -1.36
N ALA A 64 7.17 25.19 -0.94
CA ALA A 64 7.97 26.29 -0.39
C ALA A 64 8.69 25.85 0.90
N ARG A 65 7.99 25.18 1.83
CA ARG A 65 8.59 24.66 3.06
C ARG A 65 9.67 23.60 2.80
N LEU A 66 9.47 22.74 1.82
CA LEU A 66 10.49 21.77 1.42
C LEU A 66 11.75 22.42 0.86
N ARG A 67 11.60 23.50 0.08
CA ARG A 67 12.74 24.28 -0.43
C ARG A 67 13.50 25.00 0.68
N GLU A 68 12.80 25.60 1.62
CA GLU A 68 13.38 26.24 2.81
C GLU A 68 14.17 25.22 3.63
N ALA A 69 13.56 24.07 3.94
CA ALA A 69 14.21 23.00 4.68
C ALA A 69 15.42 22.39 3.96
N ALA A 70 15.42 22.36 2.63
CA ALA A 70 16.56 21.89 1.84
C ALA A 70 17.77 22.84 1.91
N GLY A 71 17.53 24.11 2.19
CA GLY A 71 18.58 25.13 2.40
C GLY A 71 19.02 25.28 3.87
N ASP A 72 18.31 24.67 4.80
CA ASP A 72 18.62 24.79 6.23
C ASP A 72 19.83 23.90 6.59
N PRO A 73 20.91 24.49 7.19
CA PRO A 73 22.08 23.73 7.61
C PRO A 73 21.76 22.54 8.52
N SER A 74 20.72 22.61 9.35
CA SER A 74 20.31 21.52 10.24
C SER A 74 19.86 20.28 9.49
N SER A 75 19.46 20.40 8.23
CA SER A 75 19.00 19.27 7.40
C SER A 75 20.12 18.43 6.79
N PHE A 76 21.39 18.88 6.87
CA PHE A 76 22.53 18.14 6.31
C PHE A 76 23.08 17.04 7.23
N GLY A 77 22.84 17.16 8.55
CA GLY A 77 23.26 16.15 9.50
C GLY A 77 22.24 15.02 9.70
N TYR A 78 22.66 13.93 10.31
CA TYR A 78 21.74 12.90 10.76
C TYR A 78 20.73 13.45 11.76
N GLY A 79 19.48 13.01 11.67
CA GLY A 79 18.43 13.27 12.64
C GLY A 79 18.33 12.17 13.68
N GLU A 80 17.30 12.24 14.52
CA GLU A 80 16.97 11.15 15.44
C GLU A 80 16.56 9.88 14.65
N ILE A 81 16.97 8.72 15.13
CA ILE A 81 16.66 7.40 14.53
C ILE A 81 15.16 7.26 14.30
N VAL A 82 14.36 7.64 15.30
CA VAL A 82 12.88 7.56 15.23
C VAL A 82 12.22 8.75 14.55
N GLY A 83 13.01 9.66 13.96
CA GLY A 83 12.55 10.85 13.26
C GLY A 83 12.45 12.09 14.12
N ASP A 84 12.43 13.26 13.45
CA ASP A 84 12.45 14.57 14.09
C ASP A 84 11.23 14.77 15.00
N LEU A 85 11.44 15.29 16.20
CA LEU A 85 10.41 15.44 17.23
C LEU A 85 9.20 16.25 16.74
N ALA A 86 9.43 17.29 15.92
CA ALA A 86 8.36 18.13 15.38
C ALA A 86 7.35 17.33 14.55
N LEU A 87 7.82 16.42 13.69
CA LEU A 87 6.91 15.58 12.91
C LEU A 87 6.21 14.54 13.78
N ARG A 88 6.91 13.93 14.74
CA ARG A 88 6.33 12.97 15.67
C ARG A 88 5.21 13.62 16.51
N GLN A 89 5.43 14.84 17.00
CA GLN A 89 4.43 15.63 17.71
C GLN A 89 3.23 15.97 16.85
N ALA A 90 3.45 16.47 15.63
CA ALA A 90 2.39 16.82 14.71
C ALA A 90 1.51 15.61 14.36
N TYR A 91 2.13 14.46 14.08
CA TYR A 91 1.38 13.26 13.72
C TYR A 91 0.65 12.64 14.92
N ALA A 92 1.25 12.61 16.11
CA ALA A 92 0.56 12.20 17.33
C ALA A 92 -0.66 13.09 17.61
N ALA A 93 -0.51 14.42 17.48
CA ALA A 93 -1.62 15.37 17.64
C ALA A 93 -2.75 15.13 16.62
N GLU A 94 -2.43 14.84 15.35
CA GLU A 94 -3.43 14.51 14.34
C GLU A 94 -4.21 13.25 14.70
N LEU A 95 -3.54 12.19 15.13
CA LEU A 95 -4.21 10.95 15.57
C LEU A 95 -5.08 11.19 16.81
N ASN A 96 -4.63 12.03 17.74
CA ASN A 96 -5.36 12.37 18.97
C ASN A 96 -6.57 13.26 18.71
N CYS A 97 -6.58 14.10 17.67
CA CYS A 97 -7.78 14.83 17.23
C CYS A 97 -8.93 13.88 16.85
N HIS A 98 -8.61 12.64 16.52
CA HIS A 98 -9.59 11.58 16.25
C HIS A 98 -9.87 10.68 17.45
N GLY A 99 -9.49 11.11 18.67
CA GLY A 99 -9.77 10.42 19.93
C GLY A 99 -8.70 9.43 20.36
N GLY A 100 -7.52 9.46 19.76
CA GLY A 100 -6.36 8.68 20.23
C GLY A 100 -5.72 9.26 21.49
N ASP A 101 -4.81 8.49 22.11
CA ASP A 101 -3.97 8.92 23.23
C ASP A 101 -2.48 8.62 22.94
N ILE A 102 -2.05 8.82 21.72
CA ILE A 102 -0.71 8.53 21.23
C ILE A 102 0.27 9.60 21.70
N ARG A 103 1.38 9.17 22.28
CA ARG A 103 2.49 10.05 22.69
C ARG A 103 3.52 10.16 21.56
N PRO A 104 4.23 11.29 21.43
CA PRO A 104 5.29 11.45 20.41
C PRO A 104 6.40 10.39 20.47
N CYS A 105 6.67 9.80 21.65
CA CYS A 105 7.62 8.70 21.83
C CYS A 105 7.13 7.36 21.22
N GLU A 106 5.84 7.24 20.93
CA GLU A 106 5.20 6.08 20.30
C GLU A 106 5.10 6.23 18.77
N VAL A 107 5.56 7.34 18.22
CA VAL A 107 5.64 7.60 16.78
C VAL A 107 7.08 7.44 16.31
N ALA A 108 7.29 6.62 15.30
CA ALA A 108 8.57 6.50 14.60
C ALA A 108 8.40 6.83 13.12
N VAL A 109 9.22 7.75 12.60
CA VAL A 109 9.23 8.16 11.20
C VAL A 109 10.11 7.21 10.40
N THR A 110 9.61 6.79 9.24
CA THR A 110 10.31 5.83 8.36
C THR A 110 10.49 6.38 6.95
N ALA A 111 11.45 5.83 6.21
CA ALA A 111 11.64 6.14 4.79
C ALA A 111 10.50 5.57 3.91
N GLY A 112 9.27 5.95 4.24
CA GLY A 112 8.01 5.52 3.66
C GLY A 112 7.39 4.31 4.36
N ALA A 113 6.08 4.10 4.12
CA ALA A 113 5.30 3.03 4.74
C ALA A 113 5.81 1.61 4.41
N ASN A 114 6.42 1.39 3.24
CA ASN A 114 7.01 0.08 2.92
C ASN A 114 8.13 -0.30 3.90
N LEU A 115 8.97 0.66 4.28
CA LEU A 115 10.00 0.41 5.28
C LEU A 115 9.39 0.19 6.67
N ALA A 116 8.34 0.94 7.03
CA ALA A 116 7.60 0.70 8.26
C ALA A 116 7.05 -0.74 8.32
N ALA A 117 6.42 -1.20 7.24
CA ALA A 117 5.86 -2.55 7.16
C ALA A 117 6.95 -3.63 7.25
N PHE A 118 8.07 -3.46 6.54
CA PHE A 118 9.22 -4.37 6.61
C PHE A 118 9.78 -4.45 8.04
N ALA A 119 10.02 -3.29 8.66
CA ALA A 119 10.54 -3.21 10.02
C ALA A 119 9.58 -3.78 11.08
N LEU A 120 8.25 -3.57 10.91
CA LEU A 120 7.23 -4.17 11.78
C LEU A 120 7.15 -5.70 11.59
N THR A 121 7.28 -6.21 10.35
CA THR A 121 7.34 -7.64 10.13
C THR A 121 8.56 -8.26 10.83
N MET A 122 9.74 -7.63 10.71
CA MET A 122 10.97 -8.06 11.38
C MET A 122 10.86 -7.98 12.91
N LEU A 123 10.16 -6.97 13.44
CA LEU A 123 9.95 -6.79 14.88
C LEU A 123 9.06 -7.90 15.47
N LEU A 124 8.04 -8.34 14.70
CA LEU A 124 6.95 -9.18 15.20
C LEU A 124 7.13 -10.67 14.91
N ALA A 125 7.82 -11.02 13.82
CA ALA A 125 7.96 -12.41 13.40
C ALA A 125 9.39 -12.72 12.94
N ARG A 126 9.88 -13.90 13.32
CA ARG A 126 11.15 -14.46 12.86
C ARG A 126 10.94 -15.53 11.78
N ALA A 127 12.01 -15.94 11.13
CA ALA A 127 11.98 -17.04 10.16
C ALA A 127 11.31 -18.31 10.75
N GLY A 128 10.40 -18.91 9.98
CA GLY A 128 9.59 -20.06 10.39
C GLY A 128 8.31 -19.71 11.14
N GLU A 129 8.11 -18.46 11.56
CA GLU A 129 6.83 -17.95 12.06
C GLU A 129 5.99 -17.37 10.92
N ALA A 130 4.81 -16.84 11.22
CA ALA A 130 3.84 -16.43 10.22
C ALA A 130 3.18 -15.08 10.52
N VAL A 131 2.76 -14.40 9.44
CA VAL A 131 1.91 -13.20 9.46
C VAL A 131 0.68 -13.49 8.60
N MET A 132 -0.51 -13.20 9.13
CA MET A 132 -1.76 -13.36 8.39
C MET A 132 -2.08 -12.10 7.60
N LEU A 133 -2.40 -12.26 6.31
CA LEU A 133 -2.70 -11.19 5.37
C LEU A 133 -4.06 -11.42 4.70
N PRO A 134 -5.01 -10.47 4.75
CA PRO A 134 -6.23 -10.52 3.94
C PRO A 134 -5.91 -10.59 2.44
N VAL A 135 -6.52 -11.52 1.73
CA VAL A 135 -6.38 -11.69 0.28
C VAL A 135 -7.64 -11.15 -0.41
N PRO A 136 -7.50 -10.21 -1.38
CA PRO A 136 -6.28 -9.77 -2.02
C PRO A 136 -5.44 -8.82 -1.13
N TRP A 137 -4.14 -9.06 -1.09
CA TRP A 137 -3.17 -8.32 -0.27
C TRP A 137 -2.35 -7.30 -1.07
N TYR A 138 -1.70 -6.37 -0.40
CA TYR A 138 -0.65 -5.58 -1.03
C TYR A 138 0.60 -6.45 -1.22
N PHE A 139 1.02 -6.64 -2.46
CA PHE A 139 2.08 -7.61 -2.83
C PHE A 139 3.38 -7.43 -2.05
N ASN A 140 3.77 -6.19 -1.69
CA ASN A 140 4.98 -5.98 -0.90
C ASN A 140 4.92 -6.60 0.50
N TYR A 141 3.73 -6.84 1.07
CA TYR A 141 3.65 -7.47 2.39
C TYR A 141 3.99 -8.95 2.33
N ALA A 142 3.47 -9.67 1.34
CA ALA A 142 3.88 -11.06 1.09
C ALA A 142 5.36 -11.15 0.71
N MET A 143 5.88 -10.19 -0.09
CA MET A 143 7.30 -10.11 -0.40
C MET A 143 8.14 -9.87 0.86
N ASN A 144 7.75 -8.96 1.75
CA ASN A 144 8.45 -8.72 3.02
C ASN A 144 8.53 -10.00 3.87
N CYS A 145 7.42 -10.72 3.97
CA CYS A 145 7.40 -12.01 4.67
C CYS A 145 8.41 -12.98 4.03
N GLY A 146 8.37 -13.20 2.72
CA GLY A 146 9.29 -14.08 2.02
C GLY A 146 10.77 -13.70 2.22
N LEU A 147 11.10 -12.40 2.12
CA LEU A 147 12.48 -11.90 2.34
C LEU A 147 13.00 -12.17 3.74
N LEU A 148 12.11 -12.29 4.73
CA LEU A 148 12.44 -12.53 6.14
C LEU A 148 12.28 -14.01 6.55
N GLY A 149 11.96 -14.90 5.61
CA GLY A 149 11.67 -16.31 5.92
C GLY A 149 10.41 -16.51 6.76
N VAL A 150 9.51 -15.51 6.77
CA VAL A 150 8.22 -15.53 7.46
C VAL A 150 7.15 -16.04 6.49
N GLU A 151 6.24 -16.89 6.96
CA GLU A 151 5.12 -17.37 6.16
C GLU A 151 4.02 -16.30 6.06
N ALA A 152 3.55 -16.00 4.84
CA ALA A 152 2.34 -15.21 4.63
C ALA A 152 1.12 -16.12 4.62
N VAL A 153 0.34 -16.14 5.69
CA VAL A 153 -0.90 -16.93 5.81
C VAL A 153 -2.05 -16.16 5.16
N PRO A 154 -2.67 -16.68 4.09
CA PRO A 154 -3.74 -15.98 3.41
C PRO A 154 -5.05 -16.06 4.22
N LEU A 155 -5.70 -14.88 4.42
CA LEU A 155 -7.06 -14.78 4.91
C LEU A 155 -7.98 -14.42 3.72
N PRO A 156 -8.76 -15.35 3.17
CA PRO A 156 -9.59 -15.07 2.00
C PRO A 156 -10.67 -14.02 2.28
N CYS A 157 -10.74 -12.98 1.45
CA CYS A 157 -11.85 -12.02 1.46
C CYS A 157 -12.70 -12.21 0.20
N ARG A 158 -14.02 -12.20 0.36
CA ARG A 158 -14.97 -12.52 -0.71
C ARG A 158 -15.50 -11.26 -1.38
N ALA A 159 -15.68 -11.29 -2.68
CA ALA A 159 -16.28 -10.19 -3.45
C ALA A 159 -17.70 -9.86 -2.97
N GLU A 160 -18.49 -10.89 -2.62
CA GLU A 160 -19.86 -10.74 -2.11
C GLU A 160 -19.92 -10.01 -0.76
N ALA A 161 -18.82 -10.04 0.00
CA ALA A 161 -18.64 -9.27 1.23
C ALA A 161 -17.87 -7.95 1.01
N GLY A 162 -17.72 -7.51 -0.25
CA GLY A 162 -16.97 -6.30 -0.62
C GLY A 162 -15.48 -6.39 -0.29
N PHE A 163 -14.90 -7.58 -0.23
CA PHE A 163 -13.52 -7.87 0.18
C PHE A 163 -13.18 -7.42 1.61
N VAL A 164 -14.18 -7.29 2.47
CA VAL A 164 -13.99 -7.05 3.90
C VAL A 164 -13.60 -8.36 4.57
N PRO A 165 -12.50 -8.42 5.35
CA PRO A 165 -12.07 -9.63 6.05
C PRO A 165 -13.02 -9.97 7.21
N ASP A 166 -13.13 -11.27 7.51
CA ASP A 166 -13.92 -11.80 8.61
C ASP A 166 -13.02 -12.27 9.77
N ALA A 167 -13.20 -11.70 10.96
CA ALA A 167 -12.42 -12.04 12.14
C ALA A 167 -12.69 -13.50 12.63
N ALA A 168 -13.90 -14.03 12.43
CA ALA A 168 -14.18 -15.43 12.77
C ALA A 168 -13.48 -16.41 11.81
N GLU A 169 -13.39 -16.06 10.52
CA GLU A 169 -12.57 -16.81 9.57
C GLU A 169 -11.09 -16.74 9.93
N ALA A 170 -10.59 -15.53 10.28
CA ALA A 170 -9.21 -15.37 10.75
C ALA A 170 -8.94 -16.26 11.96
N GLU A 171 -9.83 -16.28 12.95
CA GLU A 171 -9.67 -17.10 14.16
C GLU A 171 -9.56 -18.59 13.86
N ARG A 172 -10.32 -19.10 12.87
CA ARG A 172 -10.24 -20.50 12.42
C ARG A 172 -8.93 -20.84 11.71
N LEU A 173 -8.31 -19.88 11.04
CA LEU A 173 -7.05 -20.04 10.30
C LEU A 173 -5.81 -19.77 11.15
N LEU A 174 -5.97 -19.23 12.36
CA LEU A 174 -4.84 -18.98 13.25
C LEU A 174 -4.16 -20.28 13.68
N THR A 175 -2.84 -20.27 13.58
CA THR A 175 -1.97 -21.30 14.15
C THR A 175 -1.04 -20.69 15.18
N ASP A 176 -0.38 -21.52 16.00
CA ASP A 176 0.59 -21.05 17.00
C ASP A 176 1.82 -20.34 16.40
N ARG A 177 2.00 -20.44 15.07
CA ARG A 177 3.07 -19.73 14.35
C ARG A 177 2.71 -18.30 13.98
N VAL A 178 1.42 -17.93 13.93
CA VAL A 178 0.99 -16.59 13.56
C VAL A 178 1.29 -15.62 14.68
N ARG A 179 2.06 -14.55 14.37
CA ARG A 179 2.47 -13.51 15.32
C ARG A 179 1.73 -12.20 15.13
N ALA A 180 1.23 -11.96 13.92
CA ALA A 180 0.52 -10.72 13.63
C ALA A 180 -0.51 -10.93 12.52
N ILE A 181 -1.52 -10.04 12.49
CA ILE A 181 -2.44 -9.86 11.39
C ILE A 181 -2.24 -8.44 10.85
N PHE A 182 -1.98 -8.28 9.55
CA PHE A 182 -1.89 -6.98 8.91
C PHE A 182 -3.19 -6.65 8.18
N LEU A 183 -3.84 -5.55 8.56
CA LEU A 183 -4.99 -4.99 7.86
C LEU A 183 -4.58 -3.72 7.12
N ILE A 184 -5.14 -3.49 5.93
CA ILE A 184 -4.99 -2.25 5.16
C ILE A 184 -6.38 -1.67 4.92
N SER A 185 -6.67 -0.49 5.46
CA SER A 185 -7.97 0.15 5.26
C SER A 185 -7.84 1.67 5.10
N PRO A 186 -8.31 2.22 3.97
CA PRO A 186 -8.80 1.55 2.73
C PRO A 186 -7.78 0.61 2.10
N ASN A 187 -8.27 -0.51 1.54
CA ASN A 187 -7.43 -1.60 1.08
C ASN A 187 -6.73 -1.32 -0.26
N ASN A 188 -5.50 -1.73 -0.39
CA ASN A 188 -4.81 -1.95 -1.65
C ASN A 188 -4.68 -3.47 -1.87
N PRO A 189 -5.32 -4.07 -2.89
CA PRO A 189 -5.67 -3.48 -4.19
C PRO A 189 -7.14 -3.09 -4.39
N THR A 190 -8.06 -3.42 -3.50
CA THR A 190 -9.50 -3.40 -3.79
C THR A 190 -10.13 -2.00 -3.65
N GLY A 191 -9.55 -1.15 -2.82
CA GLY A 191 -10.20 0.10 -2.37
C GLY A 191 -11.27 -0.12 -1.31
N ALA A 192 -11.51 -1.36 -0.86
CA ALA A 192 -12.48 -1.67 0.19
C ALA A 192 -12.12 -0.93 1.48
N VAL A 193 -13.14 -0.36 2.12
CA VAL A 193 -13.00 0.27 3.42
C VAL A 193 -13.58 -0.67 4.47
N TYR A 194 -12.76 -1.04 5.43
CA TYR A 194 -13.21 -1.94 6.49
C TYR A 194 -14.04 -1.17 7.52
N PRO A 195 -15.24 -1.65 7.87
CA PRO A 195 -16.05 -1.04 8.92
C PRO A 195 -15.30 -0.95 10.25
N PRO A 196 -15.51 0.12 11.06
CA PRO A 196 -14.91 0.23 12.39
C PRO A 196 -15.12 -1.00 13.26
N ALA A 197 -16.32 -1.60 13.20
CA ALA A 197 -16.64 -2.83 13.94
C ALA A 197 -15.79 -4.03 13.52
N THR A 198 -15.48 -4.16 12.20
CA THR A 198 -14.58 -5.21 11.71
C THR A 198 -13.18 -4.99 12.26
N ILE A 199 -12.65 -3.77 12.19
CA ILE A 199 -11.31 -3.44 12.70
C ILE A 199 -11.23 -3.72 14.20
N ALA A 200 -12.27 -3.33 14.98
CA ALA A 200 -12.36 -3.63 16.40
C ALA A 200 -12.40 -5.13 16.71
N ALA A 201 -13.14 -5.92 15.91
CA ALA A 201 -13.19 -7.38 16.06
C ALA A 201 -11.81 -8.04 15.86
N PHE A 202 -11.01 -7.54 14.90
CA PHE A 202 -9.63 -8.02 14.71
C PHE A 202 -8.71 -7.60 15.87
N ALA A 203 -8.86 -6.39 16.41
CA ALA A 203 -8.09 -5.96 17.56
C ALA A 203 -8.40 -6.82 18.79
N ASP A 204 -9.69 -7.13 19.03
CA ASP A 204 -10.11 -8.01 20.11
C ASP A 204 -9.61 -9.45 19.91
N LEU A 205 -9.66 -9.98 18.69
CA LEU A 205 -9.09 -11.28 18.35
C LEU A 205 -7.58 -11.31 18.67
N CYS A 206 -6.82 -10.31 18.21
CA CYS A 206 -5.39 -10.23 18.46
C CYS A 206 -5.08 -10.16 19.97
N ARG A 207 -5.85 -9.36 20.72
CA ARG A 207 -5.72 -9.26 22.18
C ARG A 207 -5.96 -10.61 22.86
N ARG A 208 -7.04 -11.34 22.51
CA ARG A 208 -7.36 -12.66 23.08
C ARG A 208 -6.31 -13.71 22.75
N ARG A 209 -5.72 -13.63 21.56
CA ARG A 209 -4.75 -14.63 21.07
C ARG A 209 -3.30 -14.26 21.38
N GLY A 210 -3.04 -13.12 22.02
CA GLY A 210 -1.68 -12.67 22.37
C GLY A 210 -0.81 -12.38 21.16
N ILE A 211 -1.41 -11.93 20.04
CA ILE A 211 -0.74 -11.54 18.80
C ILE A 211 -0.99 -10.06 18.49
N THR A 212 -0.28 -9.51 17.50
CA THR A 212 -0.37 -8.09 17.18
C THR A 212 -1.24 -7.83 15.95
N LEU A 213 -2.18 -6.88 16.05
CA LEU A 213 -2.82 -6.26 14.90
C LEU A 213 -1.92 -5.13 14.39
N VAL A 214 -1.53 -5.18 13.13
CA VAL A 214 -0.90 -4.05 12.42
C VAL A 214 -1.92 -3.44 11.48
N LEU A 215 -2.26 -2.15 11.69
CA LEU A 215 -3.21 -1.44 10.85
C LEU A 215 -2.48 -0.45 9.95
N ASP A 216 -2.55 -0.69 8.64
CA ASP A 216 -2.06 0.24 7.61
C ASP A 216 -3.16 1.23 7.24
N GLU A 217 -2.91 2.49 7.50
CA GLU A 217 -3.79 3.60 7.20
C GLU A 217 -3.25 4.51 6.08
N THR A 218 -2.47 3.98 5.15
CA THR A 218 -1.90 4.74 4.02
C THR A 218 -2.93 5.56 3.25
N TYR A 219 -4.19 5.12 3.23
CA TYR A 219 -5.28 5.77 2.50
C TYR A 219 -6.37 6.36 3.42
N ARG A 220 -6.12 6.57 4.71
CA ARG A 220 -7.10 7.07 5.69
C ARG A 220 -7.78 8.39 5.31
N ASP A 221 -7.10 9.27 4.55
CA ASP A 221 -7.66 10.54 4.09
C ASP A 221 -8.67 10.37 2.94
N PHE A 222 -8.74 9.18 2.34
CA PHE A 222 -9.59 8.87 1.20
C PHE A 222 -10.78 7.96 1.57
N LEU A 223 -11.28 8.10 2.79
CA LEU A 223 -12.51 7.45 3.22
C LEU A 223 -13.73 8.04 2.51
N PRO A 224 -14.80 7.26 2.28
CA PRO A 224 -16.04 7.75 1.69
C PRO A 224 -16.60 8.96 2.44
N LYS A 225 -17.21 9.90 1.70
CA LYS A 225 -17.83 11.08 2.29
C LYS A 225 -18.90 10.66 3.32
N GLY A 226 -18.85 11.24 4.51
CA GLY A 226 -19.80 10.95 5.59
C GLY A 226 -19.42 9.76 6.48
N MET A 227 -18.43 8.97 6.11
CA MET A 227 -17.82 8.00 7.00
C MET A 227 -16.98 8.76 8.03
N GLY A 228 -17.35 8.72 9.29
CA GLY A 228 -16.67 9.42 10.38
C GLY A 228 -15.24 8.95 10.59
N ARG A 229 -14.89 8.56 11.81
CA ARG A 229 -13.57 7.99 12.12
C ARG A 229 -13.40 6.61 11.46
N PRO A 230 -12.21 6.28 10.96
CA PRO A 230 -11.94 4.94 10.42
C PRO A 230 -12.03 3.87 11.52
N HIS A 231 -11.65 4.20 12.74
CA HIS A 231 -11.70 3.38 13.96
C HIS A 231 -11.37 4.26 15.19
N ASP A 232 -11.46 3.67 16.36
CA ASP A 232 -11.13 4.27 17.66
C ASP A 232 -10.10 3.45 18.46
N LEU A 233 -9.33 2.58 17.79
CA LEU A 233 -8.40 1.65 18.43
C LEU A 233 -7.40 2.36 19.36
N PHE A 234 -6.93 3.55 18.94
CA PHE A 234 -5.94 4.29 19.71
C PHE A 234 -6.53 5.11 20.87
N ALA A 235 -7.85 5.02 21.13
CA ALA A 235 -8.52 5.69 22.24
C ALA A 235 -8.50 4.87 23.56
N GLY A 236 -8.14 3.60 23.50
CA GLY A 236 -8.23 2.68 24.63
C GLY A 236 -6.94 1.93 24.93
N ASP A 237 -7.08 0.72 25.44
CA ASP A 237 -5.95 -0.17 25.72
C ASP A 237 -5.45 -0.85 24.43
N TRP A 238 -4.68 -0.12 23.66
CA TRP A 238 -4.13 -0.59 22.39
C TRP A 238 -2.68 -1.10 22.49
N ARG A 239 -1.93 -0.64 23.51
CA ARG A 239 -0.48 -0.79 23.62
C ARG A 239 0.00 -2.24 23.72
N GLY A 240 -0.88 -3.15 24.14
CA GLY A 240 -0.56 -4.58 24.24
C GLY A 240 -0.69 -5.39 22.96
N HIS A 241 -1.41 -4.86 21.92
CA HIS A 241 -1.80 -5.70 20.79
C HIS A 241 -2.08 -4.97 19.48
N VAL A 242 -1.89 -3.64 19.41
CA VAL A 242 -2.09 -2.85 18.18
C VAL A 242 -0.83 -2.06 17.86
N MET A 243 -0.46 -2.04 16.60
CA MET A 243 0.51 -1.13 16.00
C MET A 243 -0.10 -0.52 14.73
N GLY A 244 0.27 0.72 14.42
CA GLY A 244 -0.18 1.42 13.24
C GLY A 244 0.95 1.69 12.26
N LEU A 245 0.63 1.85 10.98
CA LEU A 245 1.54 2.46 10.03
C LEU A 245 0.77 3.36 9.06
N ALA A 246 1.45 4.38 8.56
CA ALA A 246 0.89 5.35 7.64
C ALA A 246 1.90 5.82 6.61
N SER A 247 1.39 6.30 5.48
CA SER A 247 2.18 6.93 4.43
C SER A 247 1.73 8.37 4.23
N PHE A 248 2.67 9.30 4.22
CA PHE A 248 2.39 10.68 3.81
C PHE A 248 2.46 10.89 2.29
N SER A 249 2.88 9.85 1.54
CA SER A 249 3.02 9.89 0.07
C SER A 249 1.74 10.24 -0.66
N LYS A 250 0.58 9.81 -0.15
CA LYS A 250 -0.71 9.92 -0.82
C LYS A 250 -1.42 11.22 -0.43
N SER A 251 -1.58 11.44 0.85
CA SER A 251 -2.27 12.60 1.42
C SER A 251 -1.61 13.92 1.08
N TYR A 252 -0.27 13.93 0.99
CA TYR A 252 0.51 15.15 0.72
C TYR A 252 1.12 15.19 -0.68
N CYS A 253 0.78 14.25 -1.57
CA CYS A 253 1.28 14.19 -2.94
C CYS A 253 2.81 14.22 -3.04
N MET A 254 3.51 13.49 -2.18
CA MET A 254 4.98 13.50 -2.11
C MET A 254 5.62 12.10 -2.07
N PRO A 255 5.24 11.17 -2.98
CA PRO A 255 5.75 9.80 -2.93
C PRO A 255 7.27 9.71 -3.11
N GLY A 256 7.89 10.63 -3.83
CA GLY A 256 9.34 10.70 -4.05
C GLY A 256 10.14 11.12 -2.82
N TYR A 257 9.53 11.78 -1.85
CA TYR A 257 10.20 12.24 -0.62
C TYR A 257 10.37 11.15 0.45
N ARG A 258 9.75 10.00 0.27
CA ARG A 258 9.93 8.82 1.10
C ARG A 258 9.71 9.07 2.59
N VAL A 259 8.50 9.46 3.01
CA VAL A 259 8.15 9.60 4.43
C VAL A 259 6.89 8.82 4.76
N GLY A 260 6.98 8.05 5.83
CA GLY A 260 5.90 7.33 6.47
C GLY A 260 6.09 7.37 7.99
N ALA A 261 5.18 6.77 8.71
CA ALA A 261 5.28 6.64 10.15
C ALA A 261 4.77 5.27 10.61
N ALA A 262 5.34 4.77 11.71
CA ALA A 262 4.77 3.69 12.49
C ALA A 262 4.32 4.24 13.85
N VAL A 263 3.23 3.70 14.38
CA VAL A 263 2.80 3.87 15.77
C VAL A 263 3.12 2.57 16.49
N VAL A 264 4.03 2.65 17.45
CA VAL A 264 4.56 1.49 18.18
C VAL A 264 4.47 1.77 19.68
N PRO A 265 3.96 0.85 20.50
CA PRO A 265 3.92 1.05 21.94
C PRO A 265 5.29 1.39 22.51
N GLU A 266 5.33 2.28 23.51
CA GLU A 266 6.60 2.73 24.12
C GLU A 266 7.49 1.58 24.55
N ALA A 267 6.91 0.49 25.07
CA ALA A 267 7.67 -0.69 25.48
C ALA A 267 8.40 -1.39 24.31
N ALA A 268 7.88 -1.30 23.08
CA ALA A 268 8.48 -1.87 21.88
C ALA A 268 9.36 -0.87 21.11
N ALA A 269 9.19 0.43 21.35
CA ALA A 269 9.88 1.50 20.61
C ALA A 269 11.42 1.37 20.62
N PRO A 270 12.12 0.99 21.72
CA PRO A 270 13.56 0.79 21.69
C PRO A 270 14.00 -0.36 20.75
N GLN A 271 13.19 -1.41 20.62
CA GLN A 271 13.50 -2.53 19.73
C GLN A 271 13.26 -2.13 18.27
N PHE A 272 12.20 -1.39 18.00
CA PHE A 272 11.92 -0.84 16.69
C PHE A 272 13.01 0.14 16.22
N ALA A 273 13.50 1.00 17.13
CA ALA A 273 14.58 1.93 16.85
C ALA A 273 15.87 1.22 16.42
N LYS A 274 16.22 0.07 16.99
CA LYS A 274 17.40 -0.72 16.54
C LYS A 274 17.29 -1.16 15.09
N ILE A 275 16.07 -1.59 14.67
CA ILE A 275 15.84 -1.98 13.28
C ILE A 275 15.99 -0.76 12.37
N LEU A 276 15.40 0.38 12.75
CA LEU A 276 15.50 1.61 11.98
C LEU A 276 16.92 2.11 11.83
N ASP A 277 17.72 2.02 12.90
CA ASP A 277 19.15 2.38 12.85
C ASP A 277 19.90 1.58 11.78
N CYS A 278 19.65 0.26 11.73
CA CYS A 278 20.30 -0.62 10.77
C CYS A 278 19.85 -0.41 9.31
N VAL A 279 18.57 -0.06 9.09
CA VAL A 279 17.99 -0.05 7.73
C VAL A 279 17.85 1.34 7.11
N GLN A 280 17.90 2.41 7.92
CA GLN A 280 17.76 3.79 7.42
C GLN A 280 18.63 4.82 8.15
N ILE A 281 19.18 4.53 9.32
CA ILE A 281 19.82 5.46 10.26
C ILE A 281 18.83 6.52 10.75
N CYS A 282 18.32 7.37 9.85
CA CYS A 282 17.21 8.29 10.08
C CYS A 282 16.41 8.49 8.79
N ALA A 283 15.15 8.90 8.91
CA ALA A 283 14.33 9.25 7.76
C ALA A 283 14.78 10.59 7.13
N PRO A 284 14.49 10.85 5.83
CA PRO A 284 14.88 12.09 5.14
C PRO A 284 14.38 13.35 5.85
N ARG A 285 15.27 14.19 6.37
CA ARG A 285 14.96 15.33 7.25
C ARG A 285 14.20 16.45 6.57
N VAL A 286 14.58 16.82 5.34
CA VAL A 286 13.90 17.84 4.55
C VAL A 286 12.39 17.58 4.45
N ALA A 287 12.03 16.33 4.19
CA ALA A 287 10.64 15.94 4.06
C ALA A 287 9.89 15.98 5.41
N GLN A 288 10.57 15.66 6.51
CA GLN A 288 9.99 15.71 7.84
C GLN A 288 9.63 17.14 8.24
N ALA A 289 10.50 18.12 7.98
CA ALA A 289 10.24 19.52 8.28
C ALA A 289 9.02 20.07 7.54
N GLY A 290 8.90 19.77 6.23
CA GLY A 290 7.74 20.17 5.44
C GLY A 290 6.44 19.53 5.92
N LEU A 291 6.47 18.25 6.29
CA LEU A 291 5.29 17.51 6.78
C LEU A 291 4.86 17.93 8.17
N ALA A 292 5.78 18.23 9.08
CA ALA A 292 5.44 18.74 10.41
C ALA A 292 4.56 19.98 10.32
N TRP A 293 4.87 20.89 9.38
CA TRP A 293 4.02 22.02 9.07
C TRP A 293 2.73 21.59 8.34
N GLY A 294 2.84 20.73 7.32
CA GLY A 294 1.73 20.34 6.45
C GLY A 294 0.58 19.68 7.17
N ILE A 295 0.85 18.87 8.19
CA ILE A 295 -0.16 18.18 9.00
C ILE A 295 -1.12 19.21 9.63
N GLY A 296 -0.59 20.27 10.22
CA GLY A 296 -1.41 21.28 10.89
C GLY A 296 -2.10 22.28 9.96
N HIS A 297 -1.66 22.41 8.69
CA HIS A 297 -2.08 23.52 7.83
C HIS A 297 -2.85 23.10 6.57
N LEU A 298 -2.73 21.85 6.12
CA LEU A 298 -3.26 21.41 4.83
C LEU A 298 -4.55 20.59 4.93
N GLY A 299 -5.28 20.69 6.03
CA GLY A 299 -6.51 19.92 6.25
C GLY A 299 -7.56 20.15 5.16
N PHE A 300 -7.84 21.40 4.78
CA PHE A 300 -8.81 21.70 3.72
C PHE A 300 -8.37 21.16 2.36
N TRP A 301 -7.11 21.34 1.99
CA TRP A 301 -6.56 20.81 0.75
C TRP A 301 -6.64 19.28 0.68
N ARG A 302 -6.44 18.57 1.77
CA ARG A 302 -6.63 17.10 1.82
C ARG A 302 -8.10 16.73 1.60
N VAL A 303 -9.04 17.48 2.13
CA VAL A 303 -10.48 17.30 1.87
C VAL A 303 -10.85 17.53 0.41
N GLU A 304 -10.28 18.54 -0.24
CA GLU A 304 -10.45 18.79 -1.68
C GLU A 304 -9.93 17.61 -2.51
N ASN A 305 -8.76 17.09 -2.18
CA ASN A 305 -8.18 15.92 -2.85
C ASN A 305 -9.01 14.65 -2.64
N ARG A 306 -9.58 14.45 -1.45
CA ARG A 306 -10.55 13.37 -1.22
C ARG A 306 -11.76 13.51 -2.14
N THR A 307 -12.32 14.72 -2.25
CA THR A 307 -13.45 14.98 -3.15
C THR A 307 -13.10 14.72 -4.61
N LEU A 308 -11.88 15.06 -5.04
CA LEU A 308 -11.37 14.71 -6.35
C LEU A 308 -11.31 13.18 -6.57
N MET A 309 -10.83 12.42 -5.57
CA MET A 309 -10.78 10.96 -5.67
C MET A 309 -12.16 10.32 -5.71
N ASP A 310 -13.12 10.82 -4.93
CA ASP A 310 -14.53 10.38 -4.99
C ASP A 310 -15.12 10.60 -6.40
N ARG A 311 -14.81 11.74 -7.05
CA ARG A 311 -15.24 12.02 -8.41
C ARG A 311 -14.61 11.05 -9.42
N ARG A 312 -13.31 10.78 -9.31
CA ARG A 312 -12.61 9.80 -10.17
C ARG A 312 -13.11 8.38 -9.96
N ALA A 313 -13.40 7.98 -8.73
CA ALA A 313 -13.99 6.68 -8.44
C ALA A 313 -15.36 6.52 -9.15
N LYS A 314 -16.22 7.54 -9.08
CA LYS A 314 -17.51 7.55 -9.81
C LYS A 314 -17.32 7.48 -11.31
N ALA A 315 -16.39 8.23 -11.86
CA ALA A 315 -16.06 8.20 -13.30
C ALA A 315 -15.53 6.82 -13.72
N CYS A 316 -14.71 6.18 -12.90
CA CYS A 316 -14.23 4.82 -13.12
C CYS A 316 -15.41 3.83 -13.17
N ILE A 317 -16.31 3.87 -12.20
CA ILE A 317 -17.53 3.04 -12.21
C ILE A 317 -18.32 3.27 -13.49
N GLN A 318 -18.60 4.52 -13.84
CA GLN A 318 -19.38 4.87 -15.02
C GLN A 318 -18.71 4.38 -16.32
N ALA A 319 -17.40 4.54 -16.45
CA ALA A 319 -16.65 4.15 -17.64
C ALA A 319 -16.65 2.63 -17.85
N PHE A 320 -16.49 1.86 -16.79
CA PHE A 320 -16.35 0.40 -16.86
C PHE A 320 -17.68 -0.36 -16.76
N SER A 321 -18.75 0.23 -16.19
CA SER A 321 -20.09 -0.40 -16.13
C SER A 321 -20.71 -0.69 -17.52
N GLY A 322 -20.28 0.04 -18.55
CA GLY A 322 -20.72 -0.18 -19.94
C GLY A 322 -19.93 -1.24 -20.72
N LEU A 323 -18.96 -1.90 -20.11
CA LEU A 323 -18.15 -2.93 -20.74
C LEU A 323 -18.77 -4.32 -20.54
N SER A 324 -19.20 -4.95 -21.65
CA SER A 324 -19.79 -6.30 -21.59
C SER A 324 -18.82 -7.31 -20.97
N GLY A 325 -19.28 -8.00 -19.93
CA GLY A 325 -18.53 -9.05 -19.24
C GLY A 325 -17.50 -8.55 -18.21
N TRP A 326 -17.18 -7.25 -18.18
CA TRP A 326 -16.34 -6.67 -17.13
C TRP A 326 -17.20 -6.25 -15.94
N ARG A 327 -16.69 -6.42 -14.73
CA ARG A 327 -17.40 -6.04 -13.51
C ARG A 327 -16.45 -5.44 -12.48
N ILE A 328 -16.81 -4.28 -11.94
CA ILE A 328 -16.12 -3.73 -10.77
C ILE A 328 -16.73 -4.38 -9.52
N ASP A 329 -15.94 -5.16 -8.80
CA ASP A 329 -16.38 -5.82 -7.57
C ASP A 329 -16.04 -4.98 -6.32
N ALA A 330 -15.07 -4.07 -6.41
CA ALA A 330 -14.78 -3.08 -5.37
C ALA A 330 -14.11 -1.83 -5.96
N VAL A 331 -14.34 -0.68 -5.32
CA VAL A 331 -13.73 0.61 -5.69
C VAL A 331 -13.64 1.52 -4.46
N GLY A 332 -12.53 2.22 -4.32
CA GLY A 332 -12.34 3.21 -3.27
C GLY A 332 -10.89 3.69 -3.20
N ALA A 333 -10.67 4.73 -2.39
CA ALA A 333 -9.38 5.39 -2.30
C ALA A 333 -8.78 5.67 -3.69
N TYR A 334 -7.81 4.86 -4.14
CA TYR A 334 -7.10 5.01 -5.42
C TYR A 334 -7.37 3.88 -6.41
N PHE A 335 -8.19 2.88 -6.05
CA PHE A 335 -8.27 1.61 -6.74
C PHE A 335 -9.67 1.22 -7.15
N ALA A 336 -9.74 0.52 -8.29
CA ALA A 336 -10.86 -0.33 -8.65
C ALA A 336 -10.34 -1.76 -8.87
N TYR A 337 -11.10 -2.74 -8.40
CA TYR A 337 -10.80 -4.15 -8.55
C TYR A 337 -11.81 -4.76 -9.50
N LEU A 338 -11.33 -5.05 -10.72
CA LEU A 338 -12.14 -5.47 -11.85
C LEU A 338 -12.07 -6.97 -12.03
N ARG A 339 -13.20 -7.62 -12.17
CA ARG A 339 -13.30 -8.97 -12.74
C ARG A 339 -13.30 -8.86 -14.25
N HIS A 340 -12.42 -9.61 -14.91
CA HIS A 340 -12.34 -9.64 -16.37
C HIS A 340 -13.24 -10.75 -16.99
N PRO A 341 -13.67 -10.62 -18.28
CA PRO A 341 -14.60 -11.55 -18.91
C PRO A 341 -13.97 -12.84 -19.46
N PHE A 342 -12.65 -13.00 -19.36
CA PHE A 342 -11.91 -14.09 -20.01
C PHE A 342 -11.73 -15.27 -19.04
N ALA A 343 -12.82 -16.01 -18.81
CA ALA A 343 -12.82 -17.12 -17.87
C ALA A 343 -11.70 -18.14 -18.16
N GLY A 344 -11.01 -18.58 -17.11
CA GLY A 344 -9.91 -19.54 -17.20
C GLY A 344 -8.61 -18.98 -17.79
N THR A 345 -8.55 -17.69 -18.12
CA THR A 345 -7.32 -17.05 -18.60
C THR A 345 -6.59 -16.41 -17.42
N PRO A 346 -5.28 -16.66 -17.23
CA PRO A 346 -4.49 -16.01 -16.18
C PRO A 346 -4.54 -14.48 -16.29
N SER A 347 -4.75 -13.80 -15.16
CA SER A 347 -4.84 -12.32 -15.10
C SER A 347 -3.62 -11.61 -15.71
N ALA A 348 -2.42 -12.19 -15.57
CA ALA A 348 -1.20 -11.67 -16.19
C ALA A 348 -1.31 -11.64 -17.73
N ARG A 349 -1.88 -12.68 -18.34
CA ARG A 349 -2.09 -12.73 -19.80
C ARG A 349 -3.08 -11.66 -20.27
N VAL A 350 -4.13 -11.43 -19.48
CA VAL A 350 -5.11 -10.36 -19.75
C VAL A 350 -4.46 -8.98 -19.67
N CYS A 351 -3.72 -8.70 -18.58
CA CYS A 351 -3.00 -7.44 -18.42
C CYS A 351 -1.95 -7.21 -19.51
N GLN A 352 -1.23 -8.25 -19.91
CA GLN A 352 -0.29 -8.18 -21.02
C GLN A 352 -1.01 -7.76 -22.33
N ALA A 353 -2.12 -8.42 -22.69
CA ALA A 353 -2.88 -8.08 -23.87
C ALA A 353 -3.48 -6.67 -23.82
N MET A 354 -3.94 -6.21 -22.64
CA MET A 354 -4.38 -4.83 -22.43
C MET A 354 -3.25 -3.83 -22.69
N ALA A 355 -2.05 -4.09 -22.14
CA ALA A 355 -0.90 -3.22 -22.32
C ALA A 355 -0.42 -3.20 -23.76
N GLU A 356 -0.13 -4.36 -24.36
CA GLU A 356 0.47 -4.47 -25.69
C GLU A 356 -0.48 -4.09 -26.84
N ARG A 357 -1.75 -4.48 -26.75
CA ARG A 357 -2.71 -4.30 -27.85
C ARG A 357 -3.56 -3.05 -27.71
N ARG A 358 -3.73 -2.51 -26.50
CA ARG A 358 -4.62 -1.39 -26.20
C ARG A 358 -3.95 -0.21 -25.55
N GLY A 359 -2.69 -0.35 -25.12
CA GLY A 359 -1.97 0.68 -24.41
C GLY A 359 -2.62 1.03 -23.04
N VAL A 360 -3.26 0.06 -22.39
CA VAL A 360 -3.86 0.23 -21.06
C VAL A 360 -3.09 -0.64 -20.06
N LEU A 361 -2.32 -0.01 -19.19
CA LEU A 361 -1.50 -0.70 -18.22
C LEU A 361 -2.24 -0.87 -16.90
N THR A 362 -2.30 -2.09 -16.43
CA THR A 362 -2.92 -2.48 -15.15
C THR A 362 -2.08 -3.53 -14.47
N LEU A 363 -2.42 -3.94 -13.25
CA LEU A 363 -1.73 -5.04 -12.58
C LEU A 363 -2.63 -6.28 -12.47
N PRO A 364 -2.05 -7.47 -12.71
CA PRO A 364 -2.80 -8.72 -12.63
C PRO A 364 -3.18 -9.05 -11.20
N GLY A 365 -4.35 -9.65 -11.02
CA GLY A 365 -4.84 -10.10 -9.72
C GLY A 365 -3.93 -11.11 -9.06
N SER A 366 -3.28 -11.99 -9.85
CA SER A 366 -2.31 -12.98 -9.35
C SER A 366 -1.18 -12.36 -8.51
N ALA A 367 -0.81 -11.10 -8.73
CA ALA A 367 0.16 -10.39 -7.91
C ALA A 367 -0.35 -10.09 -6.49
N PHE A 368 -1.66 -10.17 -6.24
CA PHE A 368 -2.30 -9.80 -4.98
C PHE A 368 -2.76 -11.02 -4.16
N GLY A 369 -2.20 -12.19 -4.43
CA GLY A 369 -2.41 -13.39 -3.65
C GLY A 369 -3.12 -14.52 -4.37
N PRO A 370 -3.27 -15.67 -3.71
CA PRO A 370 -3.88 -16.85 -4.30
C PRO A 370 -5.36 -16.61 -4.63
N GLY A 371 -5.84 -17.27 -5.70
CA GLY A 371 -7.26 -17.23 -6.11
C GLY A 371 -7.71 -15.91 -6.73
N GLN A 372 -6.77 -15.05 -7.17
CA GLN A 372 -7.07 -13.73 -7.73
C GLN A 372 -6.96 -13.68 -9.27
N GLU A 373 -6.93 -14.82 -9.93
CA GLU A 373 -6.73 -14.89 -11.39
C GLU A 373 -7.85 -14.27 -12.24
N ASP A 374 -9.06 -14.15 -11.70
CA ASP A 374 -10.18 -13.52 -12.38
C ASP A 374 -10.13 -11.97 -12.32
N TYR A 375 -9.17 -11.40 -11.59
CA TYR A 375 -9.17 -9.99 -11.25
C TYR A 375 -8.00 -9.21 -11.84
N ILE A 376 -8.22 -7.90 -11.93
CA ILE A 376 -7.23 -6.89 -12.35
C ILE A 376 -7.33 -5.70 -11.40
N ARG A 377 -6.21 -5.21 -10.89
CA ARG A 377 -6.17 -3.95 -10.18
C ARG A 377 -5.96 -2.78 -11.13
N LEU A 378 -6.83 -1.82 -11.05
CA LEU A 378 -6.78 -0.54 -11.73
C LEU A 378 -6.57 0.58 -10.72
N ALA A 379 -5.48 1.35 -10.85
CA ALA A 379 -5.20 2.53 -10.03
C ALA A 379 -5.61 3.79 -10.81
N PHE A 380 -6.73 4.42 -10.41
CA PHE A 380 -7.32 5.54 -11.15
C PHE A 380 -6.86 6.93 -10.66
N ALA A 381 -6.12 7.00 -9.56
CA ALA A 381 -5.81 8.26 -8.92
C ALA A 381 -4.88 9.18 -9.73
N ASN A 382 -4.10 8.65 -10.65
CA ASN A 382 -3.10 9.37 -11.44
C ASN A 382 -3.60 9.86 -12.80
N VAL A 383 -4.84 9.56 -13.16
CA VAL A 383 -5.47 9.98 -14.43
C VAL A 383 -6.75 10.76 -14.17
N ASP A 384 -7.18 11.55 -15.14
CA ASP A 384 -8.45 12.25 -15.09
C ASP A 384 -9.62 11.38 -15.60
N GLU A 385 -10.83 11.92 -15.49
CA GLU A 385 -12.06 11.23 -15.85
C GLU A 385 -12.14 10.92 -17.36
N HIS A 386 -11.58 11.78 -18.21
CA HIS A 386 -11.51 11.58 -19.64
C HIS A 386 -10.63 10.39 -20.00
N ARG A 387 -9.45 10.30 -19.39
CA ARG A 387 -8.52 9.18 -19.60
C ARG A 387 -9.10 7.85 -19.08
N LEU A 388 -9.91 7.86 -18.03
CA LEU A 388 -10.64 6.66 -17.57
C LEU A 388 -11.68 6.18 -18.60
N ALA A 389 -12.46 7.11 -19.17
CA ALA A 389 -13.42 6.79 -20.23
C ALA A 389 -12.71 6.26 -21.49
N GLU A 390 -11.58 6.86 -21.86
CA GLU A 390 -10.75 6.42 -22.97
C GLU A 390 -10.20 5.00 -22.73
N ALA A 391 -9.67 4.72 -21.54
CA ALA A 391 -9.18 3.38 -21.19
C ALA A 391 -10.27 2.33 -21.34
N ALA A 392 -11.47 2.58 -20.80
CA ALA A 392 -12.61 1.69 -20.96
C ALA A 392 -13.01 1.53 -22.43
N GLY A 393 -13.03 2.62 -23.20
CA GLY A 393 -13.33 2.58 -24.64
C GLY A 393 -12.37 1.68 -25.42
N ARG A 394 -11.07 1.74 -25.13
CA ARG A 394 -10.04 0.90 -25.77
C ARG A 394 -10.23 -0.59 -25.46
N LEU A 395 -10.81 -0.94 -24.32
CA LEU A 395 -11.03 -2.34 -23.91
C LEU A 395 -12.25 -3.00 -24.51
N ARG A 396 -13.22 -2.24 -25.09
CA ARG A 396 -14.46 -2.80 -25.70
C ARG A 396 -14.19 -3.87 -26.74
N SER A 397 -13.14 -3.72 -27.52
CA SER A 397 -12.76 -4.64 -28.59
C SER A 397 -11.54 -5.50 -28.27
N LEU A 398 -11.19 -5.64 -26.99
CA LEU A 398 -10.10 -6.53 -26.58
C LEU A 398 -10.46 -7.98 -26.88
N ARG A 399 -9.53 -8.70 -27.53
CA ARG A 399 -9.55 -10.15 -27.74
C ARG A 399 -8.22 -10.71 -27.28
N LEU A 400 -8.19 -11.98 -26.89
CA LEU A 400 -6.98 -12.64 -26.37
C LEU A 400 -6.37 -13.65 -27.35
N ASP A 401 -6.97 -13.80 -28.48
CA ASP A 401 -6.53 -14.72 -29.55
C ASP A 401 -5.13 -14.36 -30.07
#